data_f7ff6c7884ecbe9315b542040ebc9eac
#
_entry.id   f7ff6c7884ecbe9315b542040ebc9eac
#
_cell.length_a   1.000
_cell.length_b   1.000
_cell.length_c   1.000
_cell.angle_alpha   90.00
_cell.angle_beta   90.00
_cell.angle_gamma   90.00
#
_symmetry.space_group_name_H-M   'P 1'
#
loop_
_entity.id
_entity.type
_entity.pdbx_description
1 polymer ?
#
loop_
_entity_poly.entity_id
_entity_poly.type
_entity_poly.pdbx_seq_one_letter_code
_entity_poly.pdbx_strand_id
1 'polypeptide(L)'
;MKKVIIGTVLLLTTTLSAFSQTKNITVAGRVIEDDTKEPAVQATVQLLSLPDSAFAAGIATTAQGYFTLPKVQAGKYVLKVSYIGFQPTVLPLQLSAQNPNKNVGTLALKTDAVMLAEAVITAEAPQVQVVEDTLMYNSSAYRTPEGAMLEELVKKLPGAEIDDDGNVKINGKELKK
;
A
#
# COMPACT_ATOMS: atom_id res chain seq x y z
N MET A 1 34.93 1.84 68.40
CA MET A 1 34.70 2.69 67.21
C MET A 1 34.85 1.95 65.87
N LYS A 2 35.84 1.11 65.66
CA LYS A 2 36.01 0.36 64.37
C LYS A 2 34.90 -0.61 64.03
N LYS A 3 34.25 -1.25 64.99
CA LYS A 3 33.13 -2.22 64.76
C LYS A 3 31.83 -1.58 64.34
N VAL A 4 31.55 -0.32 64.69
CA VAL A 4 30.34 0.40 64.29
C VAL A 4 30.41 0.87 62.85
N ILE A 5 31.62 1.24 62.36
CA ILE A 5 31.84 1.72 61.01
C ILE A 5 31.63 0.59 59.96
N ILE A 6 32.02 -0.66 60.32
CA ILE A 6 31.87 -1.83 59.43
C ILE A 6 30.38 -2.16 59.27
N GLY A 7 29.57 -2.05 60.33
CA GLY A 7 28.12 -2.27 60.25
C GLY A 7 27.38 -1.24 59.39
N THR A 8 27.80 0.02 59.40
CA THR A 8 27.18 1.09 58.60
C THR A 8 27.51 0.99 57.12
N VAL A 9 28.72 0.54 56.77
CA VAL A 9 29.10 0.32 55.37
C VAL A 9 28.40 -0.90 54.76
N LEU A 10 28.16 -1.97 55.54
CA LEU A 10 27.46 -3.15 55.07
C LEU A 10 25.96 -2.89 54.85
N LEU A 11 25.35 -1.94 55.58
CA LEU A 11 23.96 -1.56 55.43
C LEU A 11 23.72 -0.68 54.18
N LEU A 12 24.72 0.03 53.69
CA LEU A 12 24.62 0.97 52.58
C LEU A 12 24.74 0.29 51.21
N THR A 13 25.21 -0.96 51.14
CA THR A 13 25.38 -1.67 49.87
C THR A 13 24.16 -2.46 49.43
N THR A 14 23.11 -2.57 50.21
CA THR A 14 21.92 -3.38 49.89
C THR A 14 20.78 -2.62 49.19
N THR A 15 20.91 -1.31 48.92
CA THR A 15 19.81 -0.49 48.41
C THR A 15 19.81 -0.24 46.91
N LEU A 16 20.71 -0.86 46.11
CA LEU A 16 20.85 -0.53 44.69
C LEU A 16 20.37 -1.62 43.75
N SER A 17 19.37 -2.42 44.06
CA SER A 17 18.81 -3.39 43.12
C SER A 17 17.32 -3.22 42.93
N ALA A 18 16.83 -2.00 42.79
CA ALA A 18 15.54 -1.77 42.16
C ALA A 18 15.67 -1.96 40.67
N PHE A 19 15.82 -3.21 40.21
CA PHE A 19 15.58 -3.55 38.80
C PHE A 19 14.12 -3.15 38.49
N SER A 20 13.96 -2.03 37.80
CA SER A 20 12.68 -1.68 37.17
C SER A 20 12.36 -2.79 36.19
N GLN A 21 11.56 -3.77 36.59
CA GLN A 21 11.00 -4.76 35.70
C GLN A 21 10.09 -4.02 34.72
N THR A 22 10.61 -3.68 33.56
CA THR A 22 9.81 -3.22 32.43
C THR A 22 8.83 -4.31 32.08
N LYS A 23 7.58 -4.19 32.58
CA LYS A 23 6.52 -5.14 32.23
C LYS A 23 6.28 -5.06 30.74
N ASN A 24 6.60 -6.13 30.06
CA ASN A 24 6.33 -6.29 28.62
C ASN A 24 4.82 -6.40 28.41
N ILE A 25 4.30 -5.56 27.51
CA ILE A 25 2.89 -5.56 27.13
C ILE A 25 2.77 -6.27 25.78
N THR A 26 1.72 -7.03 25.62
CA THR A 26 1.35 -7.68 24.36
C THR A 26 0.14 -6.95 23.79
N VAL A 27 0.26 -6.48 22.54
CA VAL A 27 -0.86 -5.92 21.78
C VAL A 27 -1.31 -6.93 20.77
N ALA A 28 -2.59 -7.29 20.77
CA ALA A 28 -3.15 -8.26 19.85
C ALA A 28 -4.47 -7.77 19.26
N GLY A 29 -4.82 -8.29 18.09
CA GLY A 29 -6.08 -7.98 17.42
C GLY A 29 -6.27 -8.80 16.15
N ARG A 30 -7.33 -8.46 15.43
CA ARG A 30 -7.65 -9.07 14.13
C ARG A 30 -7.92 -7.98 13.11
N VAL A 31 -7.47 -8.18 11.88
CA VAL A 31 -7.72 -7.28 10.75
C VAL A 31 -8.58 -8.00 9.72
N ILE A 32 -9.63 -7.34 9.27
CA ILE A 32 -10.55 -7.83 8.24
C ILE A 32 -10.78 -6.75 7.18
N GLU A 33 -11.24 -7.14 6.03
CA GLU A 33 -11.81 -6.25 5.02
C GLU A 33 -13.22 -5.81 5.44
N ASP A 34 -13.57 -4.54 5.26
CA ASP A 34 -14.88 -4.05 5.71
C ASP A 34 -16.03 -4.56 4.84
N ASP A 35 -15.81 -4.72 3.55
CA ASP A 35 -16.83 -5.12 2.58
C ASP A 35 -17.13 -6.63 2.64
N THR A 36 -16.09 -7.46 2.54
CA THR A 36 -16.20 -8.92 2.45
C THR A 36 -16.26 -9.61 3.80
N LYS A 37 -15.80 -8.93 4.89
CA LYS A 37 -15.55 -9.47 6.22
C LYS A 37 -14.49 -10.60 6.23
N GLU A 38 -13.77 -10.75 5.14
CA GLU A 38 -12.67 -11.72 5.03
C GLU A 38 -11.42 -11.25 5.79
N PRO A 39 -10.56 -12.19 6.25
CA PRO A 39 -9.32 -11.83 6.92
C PRO A 39 -8.36 -11.10 5.98
N ALA A 40 -7.85 -9.94 6.37
CA ALA A 40 -6.76 -9.28 5.66
C ALA A 40 -5.45 -10.04 5.92
N VAL A 41 -5.07 -10.89 4.97
CA VAL A 41 -3.89 -11.77 5.07
C VAL A 41 -2.62 -10.99 4.73
N GLN A 42 -1.59 -11.07 5.60
CA GLN A 42 -0.33 -10.35 5.44
C GLN A 42 -0.46 -8.82 5.40
N ALA A 43 -1.53 -8.27 5.98
CA ALA A 43 -1.61 -6.84 6.21
C ALA A 43 -0.50 -6.38 7.18
N THR A 44 0.12 -5.25 6.90
CA THR A 44 1.20 -4.71 7.71
C THR A 44 0.63 -3.97 8.91
N VAL A 45 0.99 -4.39 10.10
CA VAL A 45 0.64 -3.75 11.38
C VAL A 45 1.88 -3.13 11.99
N GLN A 46 1.87 -1.82 12.21
CA GLN A 46 2.97 -1.05 12.78
C GLN A 46 2.50 -0.33 14.04
N LEU A 47 3.34 -0.35 15.07
CA LEU A 47 3.15 0.41 16.30
C LEU A 47 4.19 1.53 16.32
N LEU A 48 3.72 2.77 16.36
CA LEU A 48 4.54 3.98 16.35
C LEU A 48 4.42 4.67 17.70
N SER A 49 5.54 5.06 18.32
CA SER A 49 5.55 5.79 19.59
C SER A 49 5.21 7.27 19.38
N LEU A 50 4.52 7.86 20.34
CA LEU A 50 4.25 9.30 20.35
C LEU A 50 5.19 10.03 21.33
N PRO A 51 5.62 11.31 21.02
CA PRO A 51 5.08 12.17 19.95
C PRO A 51 5.74 12.01 18.56
N ASP A 52 6.89 11.41 18.46
CA ASP A 52 7.81 11.46 17.27
C ASP A 52 7.47 10.46 16.18
N SER A 53 6.44 9.63 16.38
CA SER A 53 6.04 8.57 15.46
C SER A 53 7.17 7.59 15.14
N ALA A 54 8.11 7.40 16.09
CA ALA A 54 9.20 6.45 15.93
C ALA A 54 8.67 5.02 15.91
N PHE A 55 9.26 4.18 15.07
CA PHE A 55 8.87 2.77 14.96
C PHE A 55 9.21 2.02 16.25
N ALA A 56 8.20 1.43 16.89
CA ALA A 56 8.34 0.66 18.12
C ALA A 56 8.28 -0.86 17.88
N ALA A 57 7.31 -1.32 17.08
CA ALA A 57 7.15 -2.73 16.73
C ALA A 57 6.32 -2.87 15.45
N GLY A 58 6.44 -4.01 14.77
CA GLY A 58 5.63 -4.30 13.59
C GLY A 58 5.59 -5.79 13.27
N ILE A 59 4.50 -6.21 12.65
CA ILE A 59 4.28 -7.59 12.22
C ILE A 59 3.27 -7.60 11.06
N ALA A 60 3.29 -8.67 10.26
CA ALA A 60 2.23 -8.97 9.30
C ALA A 60 1.13 -9.82 9.94
N THR A 61 -0.11 -9.67 9.50
CA THR A 61 -1.23 -10.51 9.95
C THR A 61 -1.09 -11.93 9.44
N THR A 62 -1.64 -12.88 10.20
CA THR A 62 -1.69 -14.30 9.83
C THR A 62 -2.73 -14.56 8.72
N ALA A 63 -2.82 -15.81 8.24
CA ALA A 63 -3.85 -16.24 7.28
C ALA A 63 -5.29 -16.04 7.78
N GLN A 64 -5.50 -15.94 9.10
CA GLN A 64 -6.80 -15.66 9.71
C GLN A 64 -6.98 -14.18 10.09
N GLY A 65 -6.04 -13.32 9.68
CA GLY A 65 -6.04 -11.88 9.93
C GLY A 65 -5.60 -11.50 11.36
N TYR A 66 -5.12 -12.39 12.19
CA TYR A 66 -4.66 -12.07 13.54
C TYR A 66 -3.25 -11.51 13.55
N PHE A 67 -2.99 -10.62 14.51
CA PHE A 67 -1.65 -10.13 14.80
C PHE A 67 -1.38 -10.11 16.31
N THR A 68 -0.11 -10.21 16.68
CA THR A 68 0.34 -10.12 18.08
C THR A 68 1.71 -9.42 18.11
N LEU A 69 1.79 -8.29 18.78
CA LEU A 69 3.01 -7.51 19.02
C LEU A 69 3.44 -7.73 20.47
N PRO A 70 4.41 -8.60 20.73
CA PRO A 70 4.91 -8.86 22.08
C PRO A 70 5.97 -7.83 22.49
N LYS A 71 6.25 -7.76 23.79
CA LYS A 71 7.36 -6.99 24.38
C LYS A 71 7.31 -5.48 24.14
N VAL A 72 6.10 -4.93 24.04
CA VAL A 72 5.90 -3.47 23.96
C VAL A 72 5.99 -2.86 25.36
N GLN A 73 6.59 -1.68 25.46
CA GLN A 73 6.67 -0.93 26.72
C GLN A 73 5.40 -0.12 26.99
N ALA A 74 5.19 0.30 28.24
CA ALA A 74 4.11 1.22 28.56
C ALA A 74 4.38 2.60 27.94
N GLY A 75 3.35 3.23 27.37
CA GLY A 75 3.47 4.50 26.68
C GLY A 75 2.26 4.85 25.82
N LYS A 76 2.38 5.96 25.09
CA LYS A 76 1.39 6.39 24.10
C LYS A 76 1.88 5.99 22.71
N TYR A 77 1.01 5.37 21.94
CA TYR A 77 1.32 4.83 20.63
C TYR A 77 0.21 5.11 19.63
N VAL A 78 0.55 4.93 18.37
CA VAL A 78 -0.40 4.84 17.26
C VAL A 78 -0.20 3.50 16.59
N LEU A 79 -1.26 2.70 16.53
CA LEU A 79 -1.31 1.48 15.73
C LEU A 79 -1.75 1.85 14.32
N LYS A 80 -0.88 1.63 13.35
CA LYS A 80 -1.14 1.83 11.92
C LYS A 80 -1.24 0.49 11.23
N VAL A 81 -2.34 0.25 10.54
CA VAL A 81 -2.55 -0.94 9.73
C VAL A 81 -2.67 -0.52 8.26
N SER A 82 -1.90 -1.17 7.40
CA SER A 82 -1.92 -0.92 5.96
C SER A 82 -1.99 -2.24 5.19
N TYR A 83 -2.76 -2.23 4.11
CA TYR A 83 -2.94 -3.37 3.22
C TYR A 83 -3.12 -2.87 1.78
N ILE A 84 -2.61 -3.59 0.79
CA ILE A 84 -2.67 -3.18 -0.62
C ILE A 84 -4.13 -3.10 -1.08
N GLY A 85 -4.51 -1.98 -1.70
CA GLY A 85 -5.89 -1.74 -2.16
C GLY A 85 -6.85 -1.24 -1.08
N PHE A 86 -6.35 -0.97 0.14
CA PHE A 86 -7.17 -0.50 1.27
C PHE A 86 -6.61 0.78 1.88
N GLN A 87 -7.51 1.60 2.42
CA GLN A 87 -7.14 2.81 3.15
C GLN A 87 -6.43 2.44 4.46
N PRO A 88 -5.30 3.07 4.80
CA PRO A 88 -4.62 2.83 6.06
C PRO A 88 -5.52 3.20 7.26
N THR A 89 -5.64 2.28 8.20
CA THR A 89 -6.36 2.52 9.46
C THR A 89 -5.38 2.90 10.56
N VAL A 90 -5.71 3.94 11.32
CA VAL A 90 -4.88 4.49 12.39
C VAL A 90 -5.67 4.51 13.69
N LEU A 91 -5.14 3.87 14.75
CA LEU A 91 -5.77 3.77 16.05
C LEU A 91 -4.83 4.27 17.16
N PRO A 92 -5.16 5.34 17.89
CA PRO A 92 -4.37 5.77 19.04
C PRO A 92 -4.53 4.77 20.19
N LEU A 93 -3.41 4.40 20.82
CA LEU A 93 -3.34 3.46 21.93
C LEU A 93 -2.58 4.04 23.11
N GLN A 94 -3.11 3.84 24.30
CA GLN A 94 -2.38 4.05 25.54
C GLN A 94 -2.14 2.69 26.21
N LEU A 95 -0.87 2.33 26.36
CA LEU A 95 -0.45 1.07 26.95
C LEU A 95 0.03 1.31 28.37
N SER A 96 -0.45 0.50 29.31
CA SER A 96 -0.13 0.59 30.73
C SER A 96 0.39 -0.73 31.25
N ALA A 97 1.39 -0.68 32.11
CA ALA A 97 1.93 -1.86 32.80
C ALA A 97 0.92 -2.58 33.69
N GLN A 98 -0.19 -1.93 34.03
CA GLN A 98 -1.29 -2.53 34.79
C GLN A 98 -2.14 -3.49 33.94
N ASN A 99 -2.15 -3.29 32.60
CA ASN A 99 -2.84 -4.17 31.67
C ASN A 99 -1.85 -4.73 30.64
N PRO A 100 -1.17 -5.84 30.96
CA PRO A 100 -0.11 -6.41 30.12
C PRO A 100 -0.61 -7.03 28.79
N ASN A 101 -1.93 -7.26 28.67
CA ASN A 101 -2.54 -7.82 27.49
C ASN A 101 -3.56 -6.82 26.91
N LYS A 102 -3.16 -6.07 25.91
CA LYS A 102 -4.04 -5.13 25.20
C LYS A 102 -4.62 -5.77 23.95
N ASN A 103 -5.90 -6.14 24.01
CA ASN A 103 -6.63 -6.55 22.82
C ASN A 103 -7.32 -5.32 22.20
N VAL A 104 -7.05 -5.03 20.94
CA VAL A 104 -7.66 -3.91 20.18
C VAL A 104 -8.93 -4.31 19.41
N GLY A 105 -9.31 -5.59 19.50
CA GLY A 105 -10.48 -6.13 18.81
C GLY A 105 -10.25 -6.35 17.33
N THR A 106 -11.33 -6.22 16.56
CA THR A 106 -11.31 -6.38 15.10
C THR A 106 -11.25 -5.00 14.43
N LEU A 107 -10.26 -4.82 13.56
CA LEU A 107 -10.05 -3.62 12.76
C LEU A 107 -10.51 -3.91 11.33
N ALA A 108 -11.49 -3.16 10.84
CA ALA A 108 -11.99 -3.27 9.48
C ALA A 108 -11.28 -2.26 8.58
N LEU A 109 -10.73 -2.72 7.46
CA LEU A 109 -10.07 -1.91 6.45
C LEU A 109 -11.05 -1.59 5.33
N LYS A 110 -11.18 -0.31 4.99
CA LYS A 110 -12.02 0.15 3.88
C LYS A 110 -11.24 0.12 2.58
N THR A 111 -11.89 -0.36 1.52
CA THR A 111 -11.33 -0.37 0.16
C THR A 111 -10.93 1.04 -0.28
N ASP A 112 -9.75 1.18 -0.86
CA ASP A 112 -9.31 2.44 -1.45
C ASP A 112 -9.73 2.53 -2.92
N ALA A 113 -10.90 3.10 -3.16
CA ALA A 113 -11.47 3.24 -4.50
C ALA A 113 -10.58 4.08 -5.44
N VAL A 114 -9.77 4.98 -4.92
CA VAL A 114 -8.86 5.82 -5.71
C VAL A 114 -7.71 4.98 -6.28
N MET A 115 -7.12 4.09 -5.49
CA MET A 115 -6.07 3.18 -5.98
C MET A 115 -6.58 2.20 -7.05
N LEU A 116 -7.83 1.77 -6.95
CA LEU A 116 -8.45 0.88 -7.95
C LEU A 116 -8.78 1.61 -9.25
N ALA A 117 -9.09 2.91 -9.18
CA ALA A 117 -9.36 3.73 -10.36
C ALA A 117 -8.08 4.09 -11.15
N GLU A 118 -6.93 4.21 -10.50
CA GLU A 118 -5.64 4.45 -11.16
C GLU A 118 -5.07 3.22 -11.88
N ALA A 119 -5.55 2.03 -11.57
CA ALA A 119 -5.17 0.78 -12.24
C ALA A 119 -5.97 0.50 -13.51
N VAL A 120 -6.73 1.44 -14.07
CA VAL A 120 -7.23 1.34 -15.43
C VAL A 120 -6.04 1.50 -16.37
N ILE A 121 -5.42 0.39 -16.73
CA ILE A 121 -4.49 0.29 -17.84
C ILE A 121 -5.29 0.65 -19.09
N THR A 122 -5.22 1.88 -19.51
CA THR A 122 -5.61 2.28 -20.86
C THR A 122 -4.56 1.63 -21.78
N ALA A 123 -4.78 0.38 -22.15
CA ALA A 123 -4.05 -0.23 -23.23
C ALA A 123 -4.41 0.58 -24.49
N GLU A 124 -3.58 1.55 -24.86
CA GLU A 124 -3.66 2.15 -26.19
C GLU A 124 -3.42 1.02 -27.18
N ALA A 125 -4.45 0.70 -27.95
CA ALA A 125 -4.31 -0.25 -29.03
C ALA A 125 -3.20 0.24 -29.96
N PRO A 126 -2.23 -0.60 -30.35
CA PRO A 126 -1.14 -0.17 -31.22
C PRO A 126 -1.71 0.43 -32.50
N GLN A 127 -1.15 1.56 -32.92
CA GLN A 127 -1.61 2.31 -34.09
C GLN A 127 -1.53 1.45 -35.38
N VAL A 128 -0.53 0.60 -35.45
CA VAL A 128 -0.26 -0.28 -36.59
C VAL A 128 0.05 -1.67 -36.09
N GLN A 129 -0.61 -2.68 -36.66
CA GLN A 129 -0.31 -4.10 -36.44
C GLN A 129 0.11 -4.74 -37.75
N VAL A 130 1.17 -5.55 -37.70
CA VAL A 130 1.57 -6.38 -38.84
C VAL A 130 1.00 -7.76 -38.61
N VAL A 131 0.08 -8.19 -39.47
CA VAL A 131 -0.51 -9.53 -39.45
C VAL A 131 -0.11 -10.23 -40.77
N GLU A 132 0.79 -11.20 -40.65
CA GLU A 132 1.43 -11.87 -41.81
C GLU A 132 2.15 -10.84 -42.72
N ASP A 133 1.66 -10.59 -43.89
CA ASP A 133 2.20 -9.62 -44.87
C ASP A 133 1.26 -8.40 -45.04
N THR A 134 0.36 -8.18 -44.09
CA THR A 134 -0.64 -7.12 -44.14
C THR A 134 -0.46 -6.12 -42.98
N LEU A 135 -0.44 -4.81 -43.31
CA LEU A 135 -0.46 -3.73 -42.34
C LEU A 135 -1.92 -3.38 -42.00
N MET A 136 -2.30 -3.60 -40.74
CA MET A 136 -3.60 -3.19 -40.21
C MET A 136 -3.45 -1.90 -39.41
N TYR A 137 -4.15 -0.86 -39.83
CA TYR A 137 -4.20 0.43 -39.15
C TYR A 137 -5.44 0.50 -38.24
N ASN A 138 -5.23 0.77 -36.96
CA ASN A 138 -6.33 0.95 -36.04
C ASN A 138 -6.87 2.38 -36.12
N SER A 139 -8.01 2.57 -36.76
CA SER A 139 -8.63 3.90 -36.95
C SER A 139 -8.92 4.64 -35.66
N SER A 140 -9.22 3.92 -34.55
CA SER A 140 -9.49 4.53 -33.26
C SER A 140 -8.26 5.15 -32.57
N ALA A 141 -7.04 4.76 -33.00
CA ALA A 141 -5.80 5.33 -32.52
C ALA A 141 -5.46 6.71 -33.16
N TYR A 142 -6.17 7.08 -34.21
CA TYR A 142 -5.98 8.36 -34.90
C TYR A 142 -7.17 9.28 -34.60
N ARG A 143 -6.90 10.34 -33.82
CA ARG A 143 -7.93 11.33 -33.45
C ARG A 143 -8.32 12.15 -34.68
N THR A 144 -9.53 11.95 -35.15
CA THR A 144 -10.20 12.79 -36.15
C THR A 144 -11.38 13.51 -35.50
N PRO A 145 -11.72 14.76 -35.92
CA PRO A 145 -12.94 15.45 -35.46
C PRO A 145 -14.20 14.63 -35.77
N GLU A 146 -15.24 14.76 -34.94
CA GLU A 146 -16.55 14.16 -35.25
C GLU A 146 -17.07 14.70 -36.60
N GLY A 147 -17.42 13.81 -37.52
CA GLY A 147 -17.85 14.17 -38.87
C GLY A 147 -16.72 14.32 -39.89
N ALA A 148 -15.47 14.03 -39.55
CA ALA A 148 -14.37 14.06 -40.48
C ALA A 148 -14.55 13.05 -41.63
N MET A 149 -14.23 13.46 -42.85
CA MET A 149 -14.25 12.56 -44.00
C MET A 149 -13.10 11.56 -43.92
N LEU A 150 -13.31 10.38 -44.59
CA LEU A 150 -12.28 9.30 -44.65
C LEU A 150 -10.93 9.81 -45.11
N GLU A 151 -10.92 10.79 -45.98
CA GLU A 151 -9.73 11.43 -46.54
C GLU A 151 -8.83 12.06 -45.44
N GLU A 152 -9.42 12.68 -44.39
CA GLU A 152 -8.67 13.27 -43.27
C GLU A 152 -8.03 12.18 -42.39
N LEU A 153 -8.66 11.02 -42.29
CA LEU A 153 -8.07 9.88 -41.61
C LEU A 153 -6.87 9.34 -42.40
N VAL A 154 -7.04 9.17 -43.71
CA VAL A 154 -5.99 8.65 -44.58
C VAL A 154 -4.74 9.53 -44.58
N LYS A 155 -4.90 10.87 -44.55
CA LYS A 155 -3.78 11.82 -44.46
C LYS A 155 -2.95 11.69 -43.16
N LYS A 156 -3.54 11.08 -42.11
CA LYS A 156 -2.86 10.84 -40.83
C LYS A 156 -2.15 9.49 -40.75
N LEU A 157 -2.37 8.60 -41.71
CA LEU A 157 -1.74 7.29 -41.72
C LEU A 157 -0.28 7.39 -42.19
N PRO A 158 0.67 6.76 -41.49
CA PRO A 158 2.07 6.77 -41.91
C PRO A 158 2.25 6.13 -43.30
N GLY A 159 2.88 6.86 -44.24
CA GLY A 159 3.15 6.41 -45.57
C GLY A 159 1.96 6.49 -46.54
N ALA A 160 0.85 7.12 -46.15
CA ALA A 160 -0.29 7.37 -47.02
C ALA A 160 -0.16 8.75 -47.69
N GLU A 161 -0.41 8.77 -49.01
CA GLU A 161 -0.45 9.97 -49.86
C GLU A 161 -1.74 9.96 -50.65
N ILE A 162 -2.34 11.13 -50.84
CA ILE A 162 -3.52 11.31 -51.68
C ILE A 162 -3.12 12.27 -52.82
N ASP A 163 -3.31 11.84 -54.05
CA ASP A 163 -3.00 12.65 -55.21
C ASP A 163 -4.16 13.67 -55.48
N ASP A 164 -3.92 14.61 -56.43
CA ASP A 164 -4.87 15.64 -56.78
C ASP A 164 -6.17 15.09 -57.41
N ASP A 165 -6.16 13.85 -57.87
CA ASP A 165 -7.32 13.13 -58.41
C ASP A 165 -8.07 12.31 -57.34
N GLY A 166 -7.62 12.35 -56.11
CA GLY A 166 -8.25 11.65 -54.97
C GLY A 166 -7.89 10.17 -54.86
N ASN A 167 -6.85 9.68 -55.56
CA ASN A 167 -6.37 8.31 -55.41
C ASN A 167 -5.43 8.22 -54.21
N VAL A 168 -5.59 7.14 -53.46
CA VAL A 168 -4.80 6.86 -52.24
C VAL A 168 -3.63 5.96 -52.60
N LYS A 169 -2.42 6.35 -52.21
CA LYS A 169 -1.21 5.52 -52.28
C LYS A 169 -0.72 5.24 -50.86
N ILE A 170 -0.34 4.02 -50.55
CA ILE A 170 0.29 3.63 -49.28
C ILE A 170 1.65 3.02 -49.58
N ASN A 171 2.71 3.62 -49.01
CA ASN A 171 4.11 3.22 -49.29
C ASN A 171 4.41 3.15 -50.79
N GLY A 172 3.89 4.09 -51.57
CA GLY A 172 4.11 4.19 -53.00
C GLY A 172 3.27 3.21 -53.86
N LYS A 173 2.41 2.37 -53.26
CA LYS A 173 1.49 1.49 -53.97
C LYS A 173 0.09 2.07 -54.02
N GLU A 174 -0.48 2.17 -55.20
CA GLU A 174 -1.86 2.64 -55.40
C GLU A 174 -2.88 1.60 -54.92
N LEU A 175 -3.84 2.05 -54.12
CA LEU A 175 -4.96 1.21 -53.68
C LEU A 175 -6.00 1.14 -54.84
N LYS A 176 -6.18 -0.05 -55.42
CA LYS A 176 -7.28 -0.29 -56.33
C LYS A 176 -8.60 -0.37 -55.57
N LYS A 177 -9.60 0.35 -56.11
CA LYS A 177 -11.00 0.23 -55.65
C LYS A 177 -11.55 -1.16 -55.97
#